data_f7d558540726e78ed7c87bd6bc28cc64
#
_entry.id   f7d558540726e78ed7c87bd6bc28cc64
#
_cell.length_a   1.000
_cell.length_b   1.000
_cell.length_c   1.000
_cell.angle_alpha   90.00
_cell.angle_beta   90.00
_cell.angle_gamma   90.00
#
_symmetry.space_group_name_H-M   'P 1'
#
loop_
_entity.id
_entity.type
_entity.pdbx_description
1 polymer ?
#
loop_
_entity_poly.entity_id
_entity_poly.type
_entity_poly.pdbx_seq_one_letter_code
_entity_poly.pdbx_strand_id
1 'polypeptide(L)'
;SIMSFSGQIKEELAEHVAKARHCNLAELTAILHMCGEFEEDKNGICTIRFRSENYLVARKCFTLMSKTFNIEADIVVRKNMTNGSTSYFMRWAGEELLAVKNALVQAVCCKRAYIRGAFIAAGSMSDPSKSYHFEIVCGELAQAEYVRDMINSFDLDAKIVTRKKTFVVYLKEGSQIVDVLNIMEAHIALMELENVRILKEMRNS
;
A
#
# COMPACT_ATOMS: atom_id res chain seq x y z
N SER A 1 -15.80 15.47 9.09
CA SER A 1 -16.06 14.05 9.25
C SER A 1 -14.90 13.37 9.95
N ILE A 2 -15.22 12.36 10.76
CA ILE A 2 -14.22 11.58 11.47
C ILE A 2 -13.59 10.58 10.50
N MET A 3 -12.26 10.61 10.40
CA MET A 3 -11.50 9.69 9.58
C MET A 3 -11.59 8.27 10.14
N SER A 4 -11.78 7.26 9.29
CA SER A 4 -11.77 5.86 9.69
C SER A 4 -10.39 5.44 10.21
N PHE A 5 -10.33 4.33 10.93
CA PHE A 5 -9.05 3.79 11.42
C PHE A 5 -8.11 3.49 10.23
N SER A 6 -8.63 2.89 9.16
CA SER A 6 -7.90 2.70 7.90
C SER A 6 -7.32 4.01 7.36
N GLY A 7 -8.13 5.06 7.34
CA GLY A 7 -7.71 6.38 6.88
C GLY A 7 -6.60 6.96 7.73
N GLN A 8 -6.69 6.81 9.04
CA GLN A 8 -5.66 7.25 9.98
C GLN A 8 -4.33 6.55 9.75
N ILE A 9 -4.37 5.23 9.52
CA ILE A 9 -3.16 4.46 9.19
C ILE A 9 -2.53 4.98 7.91
N LYS A 10 -3.33 5.15 6.86
CA LYS A 10 -2.83 5.62 5.56
C LYS A 10 -2.24 7.02 5.66
N GLU A 11 -2.84 7.90 6.45
CA GLU A 11 -2.29 9.24 6.68
C GLU A 11 -0.93 9.17 7.37
N GLU A 12 -0.81 8.37 8.40
CA GLU A 12 0.46 8.15 9.10
C GLU A 12 1.53 7.61 8.13
N LEU A 13 1.19 6.58 7.35
CA LEU A 13 2.11 5.96 6.40
C LEU A 13 2.46 6.87 5.23
N ALA A 14 1.53 7.71 4.80
CA ALA A 14 1.79 8.64 3.70
C ALA A 14 2.84 9.71 4.07
N GLU A 15 2.94 10.07 5.34
CA GLU A 15 3.94 11.02 5.83
C GLU A 15 5.29 10.36 6.11
N HIS A 16 5.32 9.04 6.25
CA HIS A 16 6.55 8.30 6.48
C HIS A 16 7.34 8.16 5.17
N VAL A 17 8.56 8.68 5.15
CA VAL A 17 9.45 8.53 3.99
C VAL A 17 10.75 7.87 4.47
N ALA A 18 11.08 6.73 3.88
CA ALA A 18 12.31 6.02 4.21
C ALA A 18 13.53 6.82 3.77
N LYS A 19 14.64 6.68 4.50
CA LYS A 19 15.89 7.37 4.18
C LYS A 19 16.62 6.68 3.01
N ALA A 20 16.53 5.36 2.92
CA ALA A 20 17.23 4.60 1.90
C ALA A 20 16.46 4.60 0.58
N ARG A 21 17.16 4.88 -0.51
CA ARG A 21 16.57 4.91 -1.86
C ARG A 21 15.94 3.56 -2.23
N HIS A 22 16.59 2.44 -1.89
CA HIS A 22 16.07 1.12 -2.22
C HIS A 22 14.73 0.81 -1.53
N CYS A 23 14.52 1.34 -0.32
CA CYS A 23 13.24 1.21 0.38
C CYS A 23 12.15 2.07 -0.30
N ASN A 24 12.49 3.28 -0.70
CA ASN A 24 11.57 4.14 -1.44
C ASN A 24 11.18 3.53 -2.78
N LEU A 25 12.12 2.90 -3.46
CA LEU A 25 11.86 2.18 -4.71
C LEU A 25 10.92 1.00 -4.47
N ALA A 26 11.12 0.22 -3.41
CA ALA A 26 10.26 -0.91 -3.08
C ALA A 26 8.83 -0.47 -2.75
N GLU A 27 8.69 0.59 -1.99
CA GLU A 27 7.36 1.13 -1.64
C GLU A 27 6.64 1.68 -2.87
N LEU A 28 7.35 2.42 -3.71
CA LEU A 28 6.84 2.93 -4.99
C LEU A 28 6.40 1.79 -5.90
N THR A 29 7.21 0.75 -5.99
CA THR A 29 6.90 -0.43 -6.81
C THR A 29 5.58 -1.06 -6.36
N ALA A 30 5.36 -1.19 -5.05
CA ALA A 30 4.10 -1.72 -4.52
C ALA A 30 2.90 -0.85 -4.90
N ILE A 31 3.02 0.46 -4.74
CA ILE A 31 1.94 1.39 -5.09
C ILE A 31 1.60 1.27 -6.58
N LEU A 32 2.61 1.21 -7.43
CA LEU A 32 2.41 1.11 -8.88
C LEU A 32 1.92 -0.26 -9.33
N HIS A 33 2.27 -1.33 -8.63
CA HIS A 33 1.68 -2.66 -8.88
C HIS A 33 0.17 -2.66 -8.60
N MET A 34 -0.28 -1.87 -7.63
CA MET A 34 -1.71 -1.80 -7.26
C MET A 34 -2.50 -0.78 -8.07
N CYS A 35 -1.88 0.36 -8.41
CA CYS A 35 -2.57 1.52 -8.99
C CYS A 35 -2.03 1.93 -10.36
N GLY A 36 -1.09 1.18 -10.92
CA GLY A 36 -0.40 1.57 -12.13
C GLY A 36 -0.49 0.57 -13.26
N GLU A 37 -0.19 1.06 -14.46
CA GLU A 37 -0.01 0.26 -15.66
C GLU A 37 1.35 0.58 -16.26
N PHE A 38 2.01 -0.46 -16.76
CA PHE A 38 3.35 -0.35 -17.33
C PHE A 38 3.31 -0.69 -18.81
N GLU A 39 3.95 0.14 -19.61
CA GLU A 39 4.08 -0.07 -21.03
C GLU A 39 5.52 0.20 -21.45
N GLU A 40 6.12 -0.71 -22.21
CA GLU A 40 7.48 -0.57 -22.71
C GLU A 40 7.44 -0.55 -24.23
N ASP A 41 8.03 0.47 -24.84
CA ASP A 41 8.12 0.54 -26.28
C ASP A 41 9.36 -0.22 -26.79
N LYS A 42 9.49 -0.33 -28.11
CA LYS A 42 10.59 -1.06 -28.75
C LYS A 42 11.96 -0.39 -28.58
N ASN A 43 12.00 0.86 -28.11
CA ASN A 43 13.25 1.58 -27.83
C ASN A 43 13.66 1.47 -26.34
N GLY A 44 12.92 0.71 -25.53
CA GLY A 44 13.23 0.54 -24.12
C GLY A 44 12.70 1.65 -23.22
N ILE A 45 11.84 2.52 -23.74
CA ILE A 45 11.21 3.57 -22.95
C ILE A 45 10.00 2.98 -22.21
N CYS A 46 10.03 3.08 -20.92
CA CYS A 46 8.94 2.63 -20.05
C CYS A 46 8.02 3.80 -19.73
N THR A 47 6.73 3.61 -19.97
CA THR A 47 5.69 4.57 -19.55
C THR A 47 4.90 3.95 -18.42
N ILE A 48 4.74 4.72 -17.35
CA ILE A 48 3.94 4.31 -16.18
C ILE A 48 2.76 5.25 -16.08
N ARG A 49 1.55 4.66 -16.02
CA ARG A 49 0.30 5.39 -15.79
C ARG A 49 -0.27 5.00 -14.45
N PHE A 50 -0.59 6.01 -13.67
CA PHE A 50 -1.14 5.86 -12.32
C PHE A 50 -2.55 6.41 -12.28
N ARG A 51 -3.44 5.72 -11.56
CA ARG A 51 -4.78 6.23 -11.28
C ARG A 51 -5.17 5.84 -9.85
N SER A 52 -5.70 6.80 -9.10
CA SER A 52 -6.30 6.54 -7.79
C SER A 52 -7.34 7.62 -7.48
N GLU A 53 -8.36 7.25 -6.71
CA GLU A 53 -9.32 8.20 -6.14
C GLU A 53 -8.88 8.70 -4.77
N ASN A 54 -7.81 8.17 -4.23
CA ASN A 54 -7.29 8.53 -2.90
C ASN A 54 -6.14 9.53 -3.04
N TYR A 55 -6.35 10.73 -2.49
CA TYR A 55 -5.35 11.80 -2.53
C TYR A 55 -4.03 11.40 -1.84
N LEU A 56 -4.12 10.69 -0.71
CA LEU A 56 -2.92 10.28 0.03
C LEU A 56 -2.02 9.35 -0.78
N VAL A 57 -2.65 8.43 -1.53
CA VAL A 57 -1.94 7.50 -2.41
C VAL A 57 -1.26 8.26 -3.54
N ALA A 58 -1.99 9.17 -4.17
CA ALA A 58 -1.45 9.99 -5.27
C ALA A 58 -0.27 10.83 -4.80
N ARG A 59 -0.40 11.49 -3.64
CA ARG A 59 0.66 12.31 -3.06
C ARG A 59 1.90 11.48 -2.72
N LYS A 60 1.70 10.32 -2.09
CA LYS A 60 2.81 9.42 -1.73
C LYS A 60 3.54 8.93 -2.98
N CYS A 61 2.78 8.50 -3.99
CA CYS A 61 3.34 8.04 -5.26
C CYS A 61 4.17 9.15 -5.94
N PHE A 62 3.62 10.34 -6.01
CA PHE A 62 4.31 11.50 -6.58
C PHE A 62 5.62 11.78 -5.82
N THR A 63 5.56 11.81 -4.49
CA THR A 63 6.72 12.09 -3.64
C THR A 63 7.83 11.04 -3.85
N LEU A 64 7.45 9.77 -3.84
CA LEU A 64 8.42 8.68 -3.99
C LEU A 64 9.03 8.66 -5.40
N MET A 65 8.23 8.94 -6.43
CA MET A 65 8.72 9.02 -7.80
C MET A 65 9.74 10.15 -7.94
N SER A 66 9.43 11.33 -7.40
CA SER A 66 10.33 12.49 -7.45
C SER A 66 11.63 12.22 -6.70
N LYS A 67 11.56 11.60 -5.54
CA LYS A 67 12.76 11.30 -4.73
C LYS A 67 13.62 10.20 -5.35
N THR A 68 13.00 9.23 -6.01
CA THR A 68 13.73 8.08 -6.56
C THR A 68 14.34 8.37 -7.91
N PHE A 69 13.62 9.07 -8.79
CA PHE A 69 14.03 9.26 -10.20
C PHE A 69 14.18 10.71 -10.63
N ASN A 70 13.62 11.66 -9.88
CA ASN A 70 13.64 13.08 -10.23
C ASN A 70 13.09 13.34 -11.66
N ILE A 71 11.98 12.68 -12.01
CA ILE A 71 11.31 12.82 -13.29
C ILE A 71 10.01 13.57 -13.08
N GLU A 72 9.66 14.43 -14.04
CA GLU A 72 8.40 15.17 -14.02
C GLU A 72 7.23 14.28 -14.42
N ALA A 73 6.11 14.49 -13.76
CA ALA A 73 4.85 13.80 -14.05
C ALA A 73 3.92 14.69 -14.88
N ASP A 74 3.21 14.08 -15.81
CA ASP A 74 1.99 14.70 -16.37
C ASP A 74 0.85 14.37 -15.41
N ILE A 75 0.20 15.39 -14.86
CA ILE A 75 -0.83 15.21 -13.84
C ILE A 75 -2.16 15.74 -14.33
N VAL A 76 -3.21 14.93 -14.19
CA VAL A 76 -4.59 15.33 -14.47
C VAL A 76 -5.44 14.97 -13.25
N VAL A 77 -6.20 15.94 -12.77
CA VAL A 77 -7.16 15.74 -11.68
C VAL A 77 -8.55 15.92 -12.26
N ARG A 78 -9.41 14.92 -12.09
CA ARG A 78 -10.78 14.95 -12.60
C ARG A 78 -11.77 14.80 -11.47
N LYS A 79 -12.73 15.70 -11.44
CA LYS A 79 -13.84 15.62 -10.50
C LYS A 79 -15.07 15.10 -11.23
N ASN A 80 -15.67 14.04 -10.68
CA ASN A 80 -16.92 13.51 -11.21
C ASN A 80 -18.07 14.37 -10.67
N MET A 81 -18.75 15.06 -11.56
CA MET A 81 -19.80 16.00 -11.18
C MET A 81 -21.09 15.32 -10.69
N THR A 82 -21.25 14.03 -11.00
CA THR A 82 -22.43 13.26 -10.58
C THR A 82 -22.32 12.80 -9.12
N ASN A 83 -21.18 12.24 -8.71
CA ASN A 83 -20.99 11.68 -7.38
C ASN A 83 -20.01 12.46 -6.50
N GLY A 84 -19.38 13.51 -7.02
CA GLY A 84 -18.44 14.35 -6.30
C GLY A 84 -17.07 13.73 -6.06
N SER A 85 -16.81 12.52 -6.57
CA SER A 85 -15.50 11.87 -6.39
C SER A 85 -14.41 12.56 -7.23
N THR A 86 -13.18 12.48 -6.76
CA THR A 86 -12.01 13.02 -7.46
C THR A 86 -11.09 11.88 -7.84
N SER A 87 -10.61 11.87 -9.08
CA SER A 87 -9.64 10.91 -9.57
C SER A 87 -8.34 11.61 -9.93
N TYR A 88 -7.24 10.99 -9.54
CA TYR A 88 -5.89 11.50 -9.78
C TYR A 88 -5.20 10.60 -10.80
N PHE A 89 -4.74 11.20 -11.88
CA PHE A 89 -4.02 10.51 -12.96
C PHE A 89 -2.63 11.10 -13.04
N MET A 90 -1.62 10.24 -13.08
CA MET A 90 -0.24 10.67 -13.28
C MET A 90 0.42 9.77 -14.32
N ARG A 91 1.33 10.36 -15.10
CA ARG A 91 2.05 9.64 -16.13
C ARG A 91 3.52 10.05 -16.11
N TRP A 92 4.39 9.07 -16.18
CA TRP A 92 5.83 9.27 -16.29
C TRP A 92 6.36 8.40 -17.43
N ALA A 93 7.43 8.84 -18.09
CA ALA A 93 8.09 8.08 -19.15
C ALA A 93 9.60 8.23 -19.02
N GLY A 94 10.34 7.13 -19.24
CA GLY A 94 11.79 7.13 -19.20
C GLY A 94 12.35 5.72 -19.14
N GLU A 95 13.59 5.53 -19.57
CA GLU A 95 14.32 4.25 -19.49
C GLU A 95 14.51 3.80 -18.03
N GLU A 96 14.82 4.75 -17.16
CA GLU A 96 15.09 4.50 -15.75
C GLU A 96 13.91 3.87 -15.03
N LEU A 97 12.70 4.01 -15.54
CA LEU A 97 11.50 3.44 -14.95
C LEU A 97 11.43 1.92 -15.09
N LEU A 98 12.29 1.31 -15.90
CA LEU A 98 12.43 -0.14 -15.96
C LEU A 98 12.86 -0.70 -14.61
N ALA A 99 13.55 0.09 -13.81
CA ALA A 99 13.92 -0.31 -12.44
C ALA A 99 12.70 -0.62 -11.56
N VAL A 100 11.59 0.08 -11.78
CA VAL A 100 10.32 -0.21 -11.08
C VAL A 100 9.69 -1.48 -11.61
N LYS A 101 9.59 -1.59 -12.94
CA LYS A 101 8.99 -2.75 -13.61
C LYS A 101 9.70 -4.05 -13.26
N ASN A 102 11.02 -4.01 -13.18
CA ASN A 102 11.87 -5.20 -12.96
C ASN A 102 12.38 -5.33 -11.53
N ALA A 103 11.85 -4.56 -10.59
CA ALA A 103 12.32 -4.56 -9.22
C ALA A 103 12.13 -5.92 -8.54
N LEU A 104 13.19 -6.39 -7.88
CA LEU A 104 13.16 -7.58 -7.05
C LEU A 104 13.25 -7.15 -5.58
N VAL A 105 12.24 -7.50 -4.80
CA VAL A 105 12.13 -7.12 -3.40
C VAL A 105 12.61 -8.30 -2.54
N GLN A 106 13.84 -8.23 -2.07
CA GLN A 106 14.48 -9.33 -1.32
C GLN A 106 14.93 -8.95 0.09
N ALA A 107 15.50 -7.76 0.25
CA ALA A 107 15.97 -7.31 1.57
C ALA A 107 14.78 -7.09 2.51
N VAL A 108 14.97 -7.39 3.80
CA VAL A 108 13.92 -7.25 4.82
C VAL A 108 13.34 -5.83 4.85
N CYS A 109 14.20 -4.81 4.82
CA CYS A 109 13.74 -3.41 4.82
C CYS A 109 12.91 -3.08 3.58
N CYS A 110 13.23 -3.65 2.42
CA CYS A 110 12.48 -3.48 1.19
C CYS A 110 11.14 -4.20 1.24
N LYS A 111 11.09 -5.39 1.83
CA LYS A 111 9.82 -6.12 2.03
C LYS A 111 8.86 -5.33 2.92
N ARG A 112 9.39 -4.74 3.99
CA ARG A 112 8.60 -3.88 4.89
C ARG A 112 8.02 -2.68 4.13
N ALA A 113 8.85 -2.02 3.33
CA ALA A 113 8.44 -0.88 2.52
C ALA A 113 7.40 -1.29 1.45
N TYR A 114 7.57 -2.45 0.83
CA TYR A 114 6.63 -2.97 -0.16
C TYR A 114 5.25 -3.21 0.46
N ILE A 115 5.19 -3.87 1.61
CA ILE A 115 3.92 -4.14 2.32
C ILE A 115 3.24 -2.81 2.67
N ARG A 116 4.01 -1.83 3.15
CA ARG A 116 3.51 -0.49 3.45
C ARG A 116 2.87 0.16 2.22
N GLY A 117 3.56 0.13 1.08
CA GLY A 117 3.06 0.69 -0.18
C GLY A 117 1.81 -0.01 -0.67
N ALA A 118 1.77 -1.34 -0.60
CA ALA A 118 0.61 -2.13 -1.00
C ALA A 118 -0.61 -1.79 -0.14
N PHE A 119 -0.42 -1.62 1.17
CA PHE A 119 -1.50 -1.23 2.07
C PHE A 119 -2.00 0.18 1.80
N ILE A 120 -1.11 1.15 1.62
CA ILE A 120 -1.52 2.52 1.29
C ILE A 120 -2.40 2.52 0.03
N ALA A 121 -1.98 1.77 -0.99
CA ALA A 121 -2.64 1.77 -2.30
C ALA A 121 -3.96 0.99 -2.32
N ALA A 122 -4.01 -0.17 -1.68
CA ALA A 122 -5.11 -1.11 -1.86
C ALA A 122 -5.57 -1.80 -0.56
N GLY A 123 -5.08 -1.35 0.57
CA GLY A 123 -5.40 -1.96 1.85
C GLY A 123 -6.53 -1.29 2.60
N SER A 124 -7.06 -1.99 3.58
CA SER A 124 -7.98 -1.45 4.56
C SER A 124 -7.89 -2.24 5.86
N MET A 125 -8.33 -1.61 6.94
CA MET A 125 -8.37 -2.24 8.25
C MET A 125 -9.65 -1.83 8.96
N SER A 126 -10.32 -2.79 9.59
CA SER A 126 -11.51 -2.53 10.39
C SER A 126 -11.15 -1.76 11.66
N ASP A 127 -12.15 -1.09 12.24
CA ASP A 127 -12.03 -0.50 13.56
C ASP A 127 -11.77 -1.64 14.56
N PRO A 128 -10.63 -1.63 15.29
CA PRO A 128 -10.26 -2.72 16.17
C PRO A 128 -11.20 -2.88 17.38
N SER A 129 -11.98 -1.86 17.72
CA SER A 129 -12.99 -1.96 18.77
C SER A 129 -14.14 -2.86 18.34
N LYS A 130 -14.36 -3.05 17.05
CA LYS A 130 -15.46 -3.85 16.49
C LYS A 130 -14.99 -5.23 16.06
N SER A 131 -13.89 -5.31 15.32
CA SER A 131 -13.36 -6.59 14.82
C SER A 131 -11.89 -6.43 14.46
N TYR A 132 -11.21 -7.56 14.27
CA TYR A 132 -9.84 -7.59 13.76
C TYR A 132 -9.86 -8.07 12.32
N HIS A 133 -9.60 -7.17 11.38
CA HIS A 133 -9.53 -7.52 9.98
C HIS A 133 -8.60 -6.55 9.24
N PHE A 134 -7.58 -7.11 8.61
CA PHE A 134 -6.62 -6.40 7.77
C PHE A 134 -6.71 -7.02 6.39
N GLU A 135 -6.79 -6.22 5.34
CA GLU A 135 -6.82 -6.76 3.99
C GLU A 135 -6.10 -5.87 2.98
N ILE A 136 -5.61 -6.51 1.93
CA ILE A 136 -5.08 -5.85 0.73
C ILE A 136 -5.78 -6.49 -0.46
N VAL A 137 -6.43 -5.68 -1.30
CA VAL A 137 -7.22 -6.14 -2.45
C VAL A 137 -6.37 -6.09 -3.71
N CYS A 138 -6.23 -7.23 -4.38
CA CYS A 138 -5.45 -7.37 -5.60
C CYS A 138 -6.35 -7.73 -6.78
N GLY A 139 -6.02 -7.21 -7.96
CA GLY A 139 -6.78 -7.49 -9.18
C GLY A 139 -6.43 -8.83 -9.82
N GLU A 140 -5.26 -9.39 -9.53
CA GLU A 140 -4.79 -10.64 -10.10
C GLU A 140 -4.29 -11.59 -9.01
N LEU A 141 -4.49 -12.90 -9.23
CA LEU A 141 -4.08 -13.92 -8.26
C LEU A 141 -2.57 -13.91 -8.03
N ALA A 142 -1.78 -13.79 -9.09
CA ALA A 142 -0.31 -13.77 -8.96
C ALA A 142 0.16 -12.62 -8.06
N GLN A 143 -0.47 -11.46 -8.16
CA GLN A 143 -0.18 -10.31 -7.32
C GLN A 143 -0.55 -10.58 -5.87
N ALA A 144 -1.71 -11.18 -5.64
CA ALA A 144 -2.16 -11.54 -4.29
C ALA A 144 -1.21 -12.56 -3.65
N GLU A 145 -0.78 -13.56 -4.40
CA GLU A 145 0.19 -14.55 -3.93
C GLU A 145 1.53 -13.89 -3.57
N TYR A 146 1.98 -12.95 -4.38
CA TYR A 146 3.22 -12.20 -4.12
C TYR A 146 3.14 -11.42 -2.81
N VAL A 147 2.04 -10.71 -2.59
CA VAL A 147 1.80 -9.95 -1.35
C VAL A 147 1.69 -10.90 -0.15
N ARG A 148 0.90 -11.96 -0.28
CA ARG A 148 0.74 -12.97 0.77
C ARG A 148 2.09 -13.57 1.20
N ASP A 149 2.89 -13.99 0.23
CA ASP A 149 4.18 -14.62 0.52
C ASP A 149 5.14 -13.64 1.18
N MET A 150 5.09 -12.37 0.78
CA MET A 150 5.89 -11.33 1.39
C MET A 150 5.50 -11.09 2.86
N ILE A 151 4.23 -11.00 3.15
CA ILE A 151 3.71 -10.88 4.53
C ILE A 151 4.13 -12.12 5.34
N ASN A 152 3.96 -13.31 4.78
CA ASN A 152 4.22 -14.56 5.48
C ASN A 152 5.73 -14.83 5.68
N SER A 153 6.59 -14.11 4.96
CA SER A 153 8.03 -14.17 5.21
C SER A 153 8.42 -13.59 6.57
N PHE A 154 7.50 -12.90 7.24
CA PHE A 154 7.65 -12.38 8.61
C PHE A 154 6.95 -13.28 9.65
N ASP A 155 6.80 -14.56 9.35
CA ASP A 155 6.14 -15.55 10.22
C ASP A 155 4.67 -15.24 10.53
N LEU A 156 4.00 -14.59 9.59
CA LEU A 156 2.56 -14.37 9.65
C LEU A 156 1.83 -15.40 8.79
N ASP A 157 0.51 -15.47 8.92
CA ASP A 157 -0.33 -16.45 8.22
C ASP A 157 -1.44 -15.74 7.44
N ALA A 158 -1.06 -14.88 6.52
CA ALA A 158 -1.97 -14.22 5.61
C ALA A 158 -2.55 -15.25 4.64
N LYS A 159 -3.82 -15.11 4.33
CA LYS A 159 -4.57 -16.00 3.43
C LYS A 159 -5.16 -15.19 2.29
N ILE A 160 -5.56 -15.89 1.24
CA ILE A 160 -6.23 -15.27 0.08
C ILE A 160 -7.65 -15.81 0.00
N VAL A 161 -8.60 -14.91 -0.23
CA VAL A 161 -9.98 -15.26 -0.55
C VAL A 161 -10.37 -14.54 -1.84
N THR A 162 -11.14 -15.22 -2.69
CA THR A 162 -11.69 -14.62 -3.89
C THR A 162 -12.98 -13.87 -3.51
N ARG A 163 -13.06 -12.61 -3.92
CA ARG A 163 -14.25 -11.78 -3.66
C ARG A 163 -14.65 -11.09 -4.97
N LYS A 164 -15.70 -11.59 -5.60
CA LYS A 164 -16.12 -11.17 -6.96
C LYS A 164 -14.97 -11.42 -7.94
N LYS A 165 -14.45 -10.36 -8.57
CA LYS A 165 -13.35 -10.45 -9.54
C LYS A 165 -11.98 -10.10 -8.94
N THR A 166 -11.91 -9.97 -7.61
CA THR A 166 -10.67 -9.59 -6.92
C THR A 166 -10.20 -10.70 -5.99
N PHE A 167 -8.93 -10.60 -5.60
CA PHE A 167 -8.28 -11.52 -4.69
C PHE A 167 -7.82 -10.74 -3.47
N VAL A 168 -8.31 -11.13 -2.30
CA VAL A 168 -8.08 -10.39 -1.06
C VAL A 168 -7.10 -11.13 -0.18
N VAL A 169 -5.98 -10.50 0.11
CA VAL A 169 -5.00 -10.99 1.09
C VAL A 169 -5.41 -10.45 2.44
N TYR A 170 -5.58 -11.31 3.45
CA TYR A 170 -6.12 -10.87 4.74
C TYR A 170 -5.47 -11.52 5.95
N LEU A 171 -5.55 -10.80 7.06
CA LEU A 171 -5.24 -11.26 8.42
C LEU A 171 -6.45 -10.92 9.30
N LYS A 172 -6.82 -11.81 10.20
CA LYS A 172 -7.98 -11.61 11.09
C LYS A 172 -7.70 -11.86 12.57
N GLU A 173 -6.45 -12.07 12.93
CA GLU A 173 -6.04 -12.24 14.33
C GLU A 173 -5.35 -10.98 14.84
N GLY A 174 -5.76 -10.49 16.01
CA GLY A 174 -5.25 -9.26 16.60
C GLY A 174 -3.73 -9.25 16.74
N SER A 175 -3.13 -10.36 17.17
CA SER A 175 -1.68 -10.45 17.34
C SER A 175 -0.94 -10.31 16.00
N GLN A 176 -1.45 -10.88 14.93
CA GLN A 176 -0.84 -10.77 13.61
C GLN A 176 -1.03 -9.38 13.00
N ILE A 177 -2.15 -8.73 13.29
CA ILE A 177 -2.39 -7.36 12.84
C ILE A 177 -1.45 -6.39 13.55
N VAL A 178 -1.18 -6.60 14.84
CA VAL A 178 -0.14 -5.85 15.56
C VAL A 178 1.21 -6.00 14.85
N ASP A 179 1.56 -7.21 14.48
CA ASP A 179 2.84 -7.48 13.81
C ASP A 179 2.93 -6.79 12.45
N VAL A 180 1.86 -6.84 11.64
CA VAL A 180 1.88 -6.19 10.32
C VAL A 180 1.92 -4.66 10.43
N LEU A 181 1.27 -4.07 11.45
CA LEU A 181 1.39 -2.63 11.69
C LEU A 181 2.82 -2.24 12.05
N ASN A 182 3.49 -3.06 12.86
CA ASN A 182 4.90 -2.84 13.18
C ASN A 182 5.79 -2.97 11.93
N ILE A 183 5.55 -3.98 11.11
CA ILE A 183 6.27 -4.19 9.85
C ILE A 183 6.15 -2.96 8.95
N MET A 184 4.95 -2.40 8.83
CA MET A 184 4.69 -1.20 8.01
C MET A 184 5.20 0.09 8.65
N GLU A 185 5.62 0.04 9.92
CA GLU A 185 6.03 1.20 10.72
C GLU A 185 4.89 2.17 11.04
N ALA A 186 3.68 1.64 11.15
CA ALA A 186 2.51 2.38 11.58
C ALA A 186 2.43 2.41 13.11
N HIS A 187 3.39 3.07 13.75
CA HIS A 187 3.58 2.99 15.21
C HIS A 187 2.46 3.66 16.02
N ILE A 188 1.85 4.73 15.51
CA ILE A 188 0.73 5.40 16.18
C ILE A 188 -0.49 4.48 16.18
N ALA A 189 -0.81 3.91 15.01
CA ALA A 189 -1.91 2.96 14.88
C ALA A 189 -1.67 1.69 15.72
N LEU A 190 -0.42 1.23 15.77
CA LEU A 190 -0.02 0.08 16.58
C LEU A 190 -0.32 0.32 18.06
N MET A 191 0.03 1.48 18.60
CA MET A 191 -0.23 1.82 20.00
C MET A 191 -1.72 1.89 20.28
N GLU A 192 -2.50 2.44 19.37
CA GLU A 192 -3.96 2.52 19.47
C GLU A 192 -4.60 1.13 19.48
N LEU A 193 -4.15 0.24 18.60
CA LEU A 193 -4.60 -1.14 18.54
C LEU A 193 -4.26 -1.89 19.84
N GLU A 194 -3.06 -1.74 20.37
CA GLU A 194 -2.66 -2.37 21.62
C GLU A 194 -3.51 -1.91 22.79
N ASN A 195 -3.85 -0.63 22.85
CA ASN A 195 -4.76 -0.11 23.88
C ASN A 195 -6.15 -0.77 23.79
N VAL A 196 -6.69 -0.93 22.58
CA VAL A 196 -7.97 -1.58 22.37
C VAL A 196 -7.91 -3.05 22.83
N ARG A 197 -6.83 -3.75 22.50
CA ARG A 197 -6.63 -5.16 22.89
C ARG A 197 -6.58 -5.31 24.41
N ILE A 198 -5.87 -4.44 25.10
CA ILE A 198 -5.78 -4.44 26.56
C ILE A 198 -7.16 -4.23 27.18
N LEU A 199 -7.93 -3.26 26.68
CA LEU A 199 -9.28 -3.00 27.19
C LEU A 199 -10.21 -4.18 26.96
N LYS A 200 -10.12 -4.87 25.81
CA LYS A 200 -10.93 -6.07 25.56
C LYS A 200 -10.57 -7.21 26.51
N GLU A 201 -9.28 -7.42 26.77
CA GLU A 201 -8.83 -8.44 27.71
C GLU A 201 -9.33 -8.16 29.13
N MET A 202 -9.28 -6.90 29.55
CA MET A 202 -9.78 -6.49 30.87
C MET A 202 -11.28 -6.74 31.01
N ARG A 203 -12.07 -6.55 29.94
CA ARG A 203 -13.52 -6.81 29.96
C ARG A 203 -13.85 -8.30 30.05
N ASN A 204 -12.98 -9.14 29.53
CA ASN A 204 -13.18 -10.57 29.40
C ASN A 204 -12.55 -11.37 30.55
N SER A 205 -11.91 -10.71 31.50
CA SER A 205 -11.27 -11.38 32.66
C SER A 205 -12.12 -11.38 33.90
#